data_74df37ae57ce03858ce73aae2ff86f16
#
_entry.id   74df37ae57ce03858ce73aae2ff86f16
#
_cell.length_a   1.000
_cell.length_b   1.000
_cell.length_c   1.000
_cell.angle_alpha   90.00
_cell.angle_beta   90.00
_cell.angle_gamma   90.00
#
_symmetry.space_group_name_H-M   'P 1'
#
loop_
_entity.id
_entity.type
_entity.pdbx_description
1 polymer ?
#
loop_
_entity_poly.entity_id
_entity_poly.type
_entity_poly.pdbx_seq_one_letter_code
_entity_poly.pdbx_strand_id
1 'polypeptide(L)'
;MKNPKHIFSLCLLLASLILTGCADSAQNPKSSEEATTSAISTTSSAINASSSAMQPVDPLSIEGQLKTIAEAKDKIVTYDQYMDSYHYAVTDLDQNGRLELIISTGVNGTSHITNNWYYEISKDGSKLKKCKGKAFGKEGHDILDAINTVYIDQKEHNYYYRVYGITHVSGGENYESLGFLQLKNGTFTDNYLAGGSHIVSKKGKLKNSYYKLTQNGNKKTAKITKKQYSDIDSLMKEKYGKLKKESVAIQWFSYQQPMSEVTESQFLHKLQKSQKNFAVGIKVKKCKEYNWCDSLKNLKNIDWEEQQYNMCPEDYTMLAKYLPMLKNEQKIHFPDGTEQTLDEYLTGKEDIYRQVQLVDLTGDGIKELILSLDEYVIFSYQNGEYAAFLSSEAAFELKPSGYFCYDIDNEADQVYTEFTSKLQYKEGKLQEVIVAKGERDYKNDTDTYHINGLLASEDTYCDWQDEELHPDNEPYEVYKYVLEEKEE
;
A
#
# COMPACT_ATOMS: atom_id res chain seq x y z
N MET A 1 -35.32 5.87 -32.31
CA MET A 1 -34.15 6.36 -31.59
C MET A 1 -33.70 5.25 -30.64
N LYS A 2 -32.64 4.52 -30.97
CA LYS A 2 -32.13 3.36 -30.21
C LYS A 2 -30.78 3.83 -29.57
N ASN A 3 -30.69 3.72 -28.25
CA ASN A 3 -29.48 3.98 -27.50
C ASN A 3 -28.41 2.93 -27.84
N PRO A 4 -27.16 3.29 -28.08
CA PRO A 4 -26.05 2.36 -28.11
C PRO A 4 -25.61 2.00 -26.69
N LYS A 5 -25.48 0.70 -26.44
CA LYS A 5 -24.95 0.12 -25.20
C LYS A 5 -23.42 0.19 -25.24
N HIS A 6 -22.82 0.74 -24.19
CA HIS A 6 -21.41 0.63 -23.93
C HIS A 6 -21.01 -0.83 -23.73
N ILE A 7 -20.11 -1.30 -24.55
CA ILE A 7 -19.44 -2.60 -24.40
C ILE A 7 -18.06 -2.31 -23.79
N PHE A 8 -17.92 -2.58 -22.49
CA PHE A 8 -16.60 -2.72 -21.88
C PHE A 8 -16.02 -4.05 -22.31
N SER A 9 -14.94 -4.01 -23.05
CA SER A 9 -14.16 -5.19 -23.40
C SER A 9 -13.21 -5.51 -22.23
N LEU A 10 -13.54 -6.56 -21.49
CA LEU A 10 -12.72 -7.13 -20.44
C LEU A 10 -11.85 -8.20 -21.10
N CYS A 11 -10.59 -7.90 -21.36
CA CYS A 11 -9.60 -8.90 -21.76
C CYS A 11 -9.20 -9.74 -20.56
N LEU A 12 -9.76 -10.93 -20.43
CA LEU A 12 -9.30 -11.98 -19.53
C LEU A 12 -8.23 -12.80 -20.27
N LEU A 13 -6.98 -12.67 -19.89
CA LEU A 13 -5.90 -13.56 -20.33
C LEU A 13 -5.80 -14.74 -19.37
N LEU A 14 -6.11 -15.93 -19.90
CA LEU A 14 -5.81 -17.22 -19.30
C LEU A 14 -4.32 -17.53 -19.59
N ALA A 15 -3.50 -17.60 -18.58
CA ALA A 15 -2.17 -18.18 -18.68
C ALA A 15 -2.21 -19.67 -18.31
N SER A 16 -1.92 -20.52 -19.28
CA SER A 16 -1.75 -21.97 -19.11
C SER A 16 -0.31 -22.30 -18.75
N LEU A 17 -0.14 -23.10 -17.69
CA LEU A 17 1.12 -23.73 -17.31
C LEU A 17 1.69 -24.63 -18.41
N ILE A 18 3.00 -24.53 -18.63
CA ILE A 18 3.83 -25.65 -19.10
C ILE A 18 5.12 -25.69 -18.29
N LEU A 19 5.27 -26.78 -17.52
CA LEU A 19 6.49 -27.21 -16.83
C LEU A 19 7.34 -28.05 -17.77
N THR A 20 8.66 -27.79 -17.84
CA THR A 20 9.79 -28.73 -18.07
C THR A 20 11.05 -27.91 -18.04
N GLY A 21 12.11 -28.11 -17.29
CA GLY A 21 12.78 -29.30 -16.83
C GLY A 21 14.19 -29.36 -17.43
N CYS A 22 15.23 -29.54 -16.58
CA CYS A 22 16.65 -29.88 -16.84
C CYS A 22 17.62 -28.69 -16.99
N ALA A 23 18.49 -28.44 -16.04
CA ALA A 23 19.68 -29.13 -15.53
C ALA A 23 20.96 -28.96 -16.39
N ASP A 24 21.98 -28.53 -15.68
CA ASP A 24 23.41 -28.82 -15.77
C ASP A 24 24.40 -27.85 -16.43
N SER A 25 25.27 -27.50 -15.54
CA SER A 25 26.73 -27.60 -15.47
C SER A 25 27.59 -26.39 -15.88
N ALA A 26 28.20 -25.88 -14.82
CA ALA A 26 29.64 -25.66 -14.60
C ALA A 26 30.52 -25.05 -15.70
N GLN A 27 31.16 -23.96 -15.38
CA GLN A 27 32.62 -23.88 -15.21
C GLN A 27 33.13 -22.46 -14.95
N ASN A 28 33.92 -22.37 -13.90
CA ASN A 28 34.80 -21.22 -13.55
C ASN A 28 35.99 -21.16 -14.49
N PRO A 29 36.57 -19.99 -14.74
CA PRO A 29 38.00 -19.89 -14.63
C PRO A 29 38.49 -18.75 -13.73
N LYS A 30 39.42 -19.11 -12.86
CA LYS A 30 40.35 -18.22 -12.13
C LYS A 30 41.21 -17.41 -13.08
N SER A 31 41.43 -16.13 -12.76
CA SER A 31 42.72 -15.48 -13.06
C SER A 31 43.08 -14.53 -11.93
N SER A 32 44.29 -14.79 -11.42
CA SER A 32 45.03 -14.01 -10.46
C SER A 32 45.67 -12.80 -11.16
N GLU A 33 45.66 -11.63 -10.50
CA GLU A 33 46.70 -10.64 -10.69
C GLU A 33 46.93 -9.88 -9.38
N GLU A 34 48.21 -9.89 -9.00
CA GLU A 34 48.82 -9.18 -7.89
C GLU A 34 48.83 -7.66 -8.16
N ALA A 35 48.57 -6.87 -7.14
CA ALA A 35 48.95 -5.45 -7.15
C ALA A 35 49.46 -5.02 -5.79
N THR A 36 50.65 -4.60 -5.86
CA THR A 36 51.61 -3.99 -4.95
C THR A 36 51.03 -3.03 -3.90
N THR A 37 51.45 -3.29 -2.66
CA THR A 37 51.34 -2.46 -1.45
C THR A 37 52.22 -1.22 -1.52
N SER A 38 51.67 -0.04 -1.28
CA SER A 38 52.37 1.15 -0.81
C SER A 38 51.85 1.53 0.57
N ALA A 39 52.72 1.38 1.57
CA ALA A 39 52.47 1.75 2.95
C ALA A 39 52.54 3.27 3.14
N ILE A 40 51.47 3.89 3.61
CA ILE A 40 51.50 5.22 4.24
C ILE A 40 51.19 5.01 5.72
N SER A 41 52.21 5.23 6.56
CA SER A 41 52.10 5.23 8.02
C SER A 41 51.44 6.55 8.46
N THR A 42 50.24 6.47 8.97
CA THR A 42 49.58 7.51 9.75
C THR A 42 49.45 7.03 11.19
N THR A 43 50.13 7.74 12.09
CA THR A 43 50.02 7.60 13.54
C THR A 43 48.57 7.93 13.97
N SER A 44 47.81 6.89 14.33
CA SER A 44 46.49 7.07 14.96
C SER A 44 46.62 7.05 16.46
N SER A 45 46.30 8.19 17.08
CA SER A 45 46.03 8.29 18.51
C SER A 45 44.87 7.37 18.88
N ALA A 46 45.13 6.40 19.73
CA ALA A 46 44.15 5.49 20.26
C ALA A 46 43.14 6.27 21.14
N ILE A 47 41.96 6.54 20.62
CA ILE A 47 40.79 6.88 21.42
C ILE A 47 40.24 5.55 21.93
N ASN A 48 40.41 5.31 23.23
CA ASN A 48 39.78 4.21 23.93
C ASN A 48 38.24 4.41 23.85
N ALA A 49 37.60 3.90 22.81
CA ALA A 49 36.16 3.67 22.81
C ALA A 49 35.89 2.48 23.75
N SER A 50 35.46 2.78 24.97
CA SER A 50 34.88 1.80 25.85
C SER A 50 33.64 1.25 25.14
N SER A 51 33.71 0.07 24.56
CA SER A 51 32.56 -0.69 24.11
C SER A 51 31.76 -1.06 25.35
N SER A 52 30.76 -0.24 25.72
CA SER A 52 29.71 -0.70 26.61
C SER A 52 29.03 -1.87 25.89
N ALA A 53 29.30 -3.09 26.34
CA ALA A 53 28.58 -4.28 25.87
C ALA A 53 27.09 -3.98 26.11
N MET A 54 26.31 -3.85 25.02
CA MET A 54 24.86 -3.70 25.11
C MET A 54 24.34 -4.91 25.89
N GLN A 55 23.67 -4.64 27.02
CA GLN A 55 23.01 -5.70 27.79
C GLN A 55 22.02 -6.41 26.87
N PRO A 56 21.95 -7.75 26.91
CA PRO A 56 20.97 -8.49 26.11
C PRO A 56 19.57 -7.97 26.43
N VAL A 57 18.82 -7.59 25.43
CA VAL A 57 17.41 -7.15 25.56
C VAL A 57 16.59 -8.34 26.06
N ASP A 58 15.81 -8.18 27.12
CA ASP A 58 14.90 -9.21 27.61
C ASP A 58 13.89 -9.58 26.48
N PRO A 59 13.84 -10.83 26.02
CA PRO A 59 12.98 -11.25 24.94
C PRO A 59 11.47 -11.14 25.26
N LEU A 60 11.08 -11.01 26.52
CA LEU A 60 9.71 -10.78 26.95
C LEU A 60 9.37 -9.29 27.16
N SER A 61 10.35 -8.41 27.12
CA SER A 61 10.07 -6.97 27.07
C SER A 61 9.37 -6.62 25.75
N ILE A 62 8.62 -5.51 25.73
CA ILE A 62 7.99 -5.00 24.49
C ILE A 62 9.03 -4.87 23.38
N GLU A 63 10.18 -4.27 23.65
CA GLU A 63 11.29 -4.11 22.70
C GLU A 63 11.79 -5.46 22.17
N GLY A 64 12.02 -6.44 23.06
CA GLY A 64 12.46 -7.79 22.67
C GLY A 64 11.44 -8.52 21.80
N GLN A 65 10.17 -8.40 22.13
CA GLN A 65 9.09 -9.02 21.35
C GLN A 65 8.97 -8.36 19.95
N LEU A 66 9.04 -7.03 19.86
CA LEU A 66 9.01 -6.32 18.58
C LEU A 66 10.21 -6.69 17.69
N LYS A 67 11.39 -6.84 18.29
CA LYS A 67 12.57 -7.32 17.58
C LYS A 67 12.37 -8.74 17.06
N THR A 68 11.83 -9.65 17.89
CA THR A 68 11.49 -11.03 17.46
C THR A 68 10.49 -11.05 16.30
N ILE A 69 9.51 -10.14 16.28
CA ILE A 69 8.58 -9.98 15.17
C ILE A 69 9.33 -9.49 13.91
N ALA A 70 10.20 -8.48 14.04
CA ALA A 70 10.95 -7.92 12.92
C ALA A 70 11.90 -8.95 12.29
N GLU A 71 12.63 -9.71 13.10
CA GLU A 71 13.50 -10.81 12.66
C GLU A 71 12.75 -11.95 11.95
N ALA A 72 11.45 -12.07 12.19
CA ALA A 72 10.60 -13.05 11.52
C ALA A 72 10.02 -12.56 10.18
N LYS A 73 10.34 -11.35 9.73
CA LYS A 73 9.78 -10.68 8.54
C LYS A 73 9.66 -11.61 7.32
N ASP A 74 10.71 -12.32 6.99
CA ASP A 74 10.77 -13.19 5.81
C ASP A 74 10.01 -14.53 5.97
N LYS A 75 9.46 -14.79 7.16
CA LYS A 75 8.71 -16.02 7.49
C LYS A 75 7.21 -15.79 7.67
N ILE A 76 6.78 -14.53 7.65
CA ILE A 76 5.36 -14.18 7.71
C ILE A 76 4.75 -14.21 6.31
N VAL A 77 3.42 -14.16 6.27
CA VAL A 77 2.72 -14.06 4.99
C VAL A 77 3.05 -12.72 4.34
N THR A 78 3.58 -12.79 3.13
CA THR A 78 3.85 -11.65 2.27
C THR A 78 3.35 -11.96 0.86
N TYR A 79 2.92 -10.94 0.15
CA TYR A 79 2.53 -11.06 -1.25
C TYR A 79 3.02 -9.82 -1.99
N ASP A 80 3.87 -10.03 -2.97
CA ASP A 80 4.60 -8.94 -3.63
C ASP A 80 3.82 -8.27 -4.77
N GLN A 81 2.76 -8.92 -5.29
CA GLN A 81 2.07 -8.48 -6.49
C GLN A 81 1.00 -7.39 -6.26
N TYR A 82 0.45 -7.30 -5.02
CA TYR A 82 -0.55 -6.27 -4.64
C TYR A 82 -0.19 -5.72 -3.25
N MET A 83 0.75 -4.80 -3.19
CA MET A 83 1.38 -4.31 -1.96
C MET A 83 0.43 -3.60 -1.01
N ASP A 84 -0.47 -2.82 -1.53
CA ASP A 84 -1.49 -2.03 -0.82
C ASP A 84 -2.64 -2.87 -0.28
N SER A 85 -2.70 -4.15 -0.61
CA SER A 85 -3.72 -5.05 -0.07
C SER A 85 -3.36 -5.71 1.26
N TYR A 86 -2.10 -5.60 1.73
CA TYR A 86 -1.66 -6.19 2.99
C TYR A 86 -1.45 -5.14 4.06
N HIS A 87 -2.20 -5.29 5.17
CA HIS A 87 -2.13 -4.41 6.33
C HIS A 87 -1.64 -5.20 7.53
N TYR A 88 -0.78 -4.59 8.31
CA TYR A 88 -0.13 -5.17 9.48
C TYR A 88 -0.49 -4.38 10.73
N ALA A 89 -0.68 -5.05 11.86
CA ALA A 89 -0.83 -4.39 13.15
C ALA A 89 -0.21 -5.22 14.27
N VAL A 90 0.32 -4.54 15.28
CA VAL A 90 0.78 -5.16 16.53
C VAL A 90 -0.27 -4.93 17.61
N THR A 91 -0.66 -6.00 18.28
CA THR A 91 -1.70 -6.01 19.32
C THR A 91 -1.31 -6.87 20.52
N ASP A 92 -2.13 -6.83 21.55
CA ASP A 92 -2.21 -7.81 22.65
C ASP A 92 -3.72 -8.04 22.92
N LEU A 93 -4.36 -8.79 21.99
CA LEU A 93 -5.83 -8.93 21.97
C LEU A 93 -6.36 -9.74 23.17
N ASP A 94 -5.60 -10.68 23.69
CA ASP A 94 -6.02 -11.45 24.86
C ASP A 94 -5.44 -10.91 26.17
N GLN A 95 -4.71 -9.78 26.10
CA GLN A 95 -4.12 -9.05 27.23
C GLN A 95 -3.26 -9.97 28.13
N ASN A 96 -2.51 -10.88 27.50
CA ASN A 96 -1.64 -11.82 28.17
C ASN A 96 -0.17 -11.36 28.28
N GLY A 97 0.14 -10.15 27.76
CA GLY A 97 1.46 -9.52 27.73
C GLY A 97 2.36 -10.02 26.59
N ARG A 98 1.86 -10.88 25.73
CA ARG A 98 2.57 -11.34 24.53
C ARG A 98 1.98 -10.70 23.29
N LEU A 99 2.83 -10.03 22.54
CA LEU A 99 2.38 -9.31 21.35
C LEU A 99 1.95 -10.27 20.25
N GLU A 100 0.87 -9.91 19.57
CA GLU A 100 0.48 -10.49 18.30
C GLU A 100 0.85 -9.60 17.16
N LEU A 101 1.18 -10.23 16.02
CA LEU A 101 1.17 -9.61 14.71
C LEU A 101 -0.07 -10.09 13.96
N ILE A 102 -0.94 -9.16 13.60
CA ILE A 102 -2.10 -9.42 12.76
C ILE A 102 -1.77 -8.94 11.36
N ILE A 103 -2.12 -9.75 10.36
CA ILE A 103 -2.01 -9.40 8.96
C ILE A 103 -3.38 -9.57 8.33
N SER A 104 -3.85 -8.57 7.61
CA SER A 104 -5.12 -8.59 6.89
C SER A 104 -4.95 -8.08 5.47
N THR A 105 -5.64 -8.69 4.53
CA THR A 105 -5.72 -8.15 3.17
C THR A 105 -6.67 -6.96 3.14
N GLY A 106 -6.47 -6.04 2.21
CA GLY A 106 -7.46 -5.00 1.90
C GLY A 106 -8.79 -5.59 1.44
N VAL A 107 -9.81 -4.77 1.50
CA VAL A 107 -11.16 -5.13 1.08
C VAL A 107 -11.21 -5.30 -0.44
N ASN A 108 -11.60 -6.49 -0.92
CA ASN A 108 -11.73 -6.75 -2.34
C ASN A 108 -13.01 -6.12 -2.92
N GLY A 109 -12.88 -5.02 -3.64
CA GLY A 109 -13.97 -4.37 -4.34
C GLY A 109 -15.10 -3.90 -3.41
N THR A 110 -16.32 -4.32 -3.66
CA THR A 110 -17.52 -3.94 -2.86
C THR A 110 -17.82 -4.88 -1.69
N SER A 111 -17.05 -5.94 -1.50
CA SER A 111 -17.22 -6.92 -0.41
C SER A 111 -16.32 -6.60 0.77
N HIS A 112 -16.89 -6.57 1.99
CA HIS A 112 -16.13 -6.42 3.24
C HIS A 112 -15.81 -7.80 3.84
N ILE A 113 -14.89 -8.50 3.20
CA ILE A 113 -14.33 -9.78 3.64
C ILE A 113 -12.83 -9.74 3.38
N THR A 114 -12.05 -10.23 4.32
CA THR A 114 -10.59 -10.17 4.26
C THR A 114 -9.98 -11.53 4.57
N ASN A 115 -8.77 -11.79 4.04
CA ASN A 115 -7.96 -12.90 4.51
C ASN A 115 -7.13 -12.41 5.68
N ASN A 116 -7.18 -13.14 6.79
CA ASN A 116 -6.55 -12.72 8.03
C ASN A 116 -5.58 -13.78 8.54
N TRP A 117 -4.42 -13.35 8.99
CA TRP A 117 -3.41 -14.20 9.64
C TRP A 117 -3.04 -13.60 10.99
N TYR A 118 -2.91 -14.49 11.97
CA TYR A 118 -2.59 -14.13 13.34
C TYR A 118 -1.34 -14.87 13.77
N TYR A 119 -0.41 -14.14 14.35
CA TYR A 119 0.81 -14.68 14.92
C TYR A 119 0.94 -14.16 16.35
N GLU A 120 1.52 -14.93 17.25
CA GLU A 120 1.74 -14.55 18.64
C GLU A 120 3.17 -14.91 19.04
N ILE A 121 3.79 -14.09 19.86
CA ILE A 121 5.09 -14.36 20.46
C ILE A 121 5.00 -15.59 21.35
N SER A 122 5.98 -16.48 21.25
CA SER A 122 6.07 -17.67 22.10
C SER A 122 6.25 -17.31 23.60
N LYS A 123 5.90 -18.22 24.49
CA LYS A 123 5.95 -17.99 25.95
C LYS A 123 7.35 -17.60 26.47
N ASP A 124 8.39 -17.99 25.76
CA ASP A 124 9.78 -17.68 26.06
C ASP A 124 10.32 -16.43 25.31
N GLY A 125 9.48 -15.75 24.55
CA GLY A 125 9.84 -14.58 23.75
C GLY A 125 10.67 -14.87 22.50
N SER A 126 11.11 -16.11 22.30
CA SER A 126 12.17 -16.46 21.32
C SER A 126 11.69 -16.58 19.86
N LYS A 127 10.39 -16.65 19.63
CA LYS A 127 9.82 -16.95 18.30
C LYS A 127 8.45 -16.34 18.10
N LEU A 128 8.20 -15.89 16.88
CA LEU A 128 6.86 -15.59 16.39
C LEU A 128 6.22 -16.88 15.87
N LYS A 129 5.04 -17.24 16.37
CA LYS A 129 4.31 -18.47 16.01
C LYS A 129 2.97 -18.15 15.39
N LYS A 130 2.66 -18.78 14.27
CA LYS A 130 1.33 -18.69 13.67
C LYS A 130 0.29 -19.28 14.63
N CYS A 131 -0.76 -18.50 14.92
CA CYS A 131 -1.87 -18.93 15.77
C CYS A 131 -2.66 -20.06 15.10
N LYS A 132 -3.19 -20.95 15.93
CA LYS A 132 -4.11 -22.00 15.48
C LYS A 132 -5.51 -21.43 15.44
N GLY A 133 -6.33 -21.92 14.52
CA GLY A 133 -7.73 -21.50 14.44
C GLY A 133 -8.30 -21.81 13.07
N LYS A 134 -9.60 -21.56 12.95
CA LYS A 134 -10.30 -21.66 11.67
C LYS A 134 -10.98 -20.32 11.45
N ALA A 135 -10.53 -19.60 10.44
CA ALA A 135 -11.38 -18.61 9.79
C ALA A 135 -12.53 -19.36 9.11
N PHE A 136 -13.68 -18.73 9.04
CA PHE A 136 -14.80 -19.28 8.29
C PHE A 136 -14.49 -19.20 6.79
N GLY A 137 -14.33 -20.36 6.14
CA GLY A 137 -13.94 -20.41 4.72
C GLY A 137 -12.45 -20.07 4.47
N LYS A 138 -12.16 -19.59 3.27
CA LYS A 138 -10.86 -18.99 2.90
C LYS A 138 -10.78 -17.50 3.30
N GLU A 139 -11.93 -16.88 3.48
CA GLU A 139 -12.12 -15.47 3.75
C GLU A 139 -12.80 -15.31 5.11
N GLY A 140 -12.32 -14.37 5.92
CA GLY A 140 -12.86 -14.04 7.23
C GLY A 140 -13.72 -12.78 7.20
N HIS A 141 -14.20 -12.37 8.37
CA HIS A 141 -14.77 -11.03 8.54
C HIS A 141 -13.72 -9.96 8.28
N ASP A 142 -14.18 -8.80 7.82
CA ASP A 142 -13.36 -7.61 7.79
C ASP A 142 -12.95 -7.23 9.22
N ILE A 143 -11.65 -7.12 9.44
CA ILE A 143 -11.07 -6.72 10.72
C ILE A 143 -10.42 -5.34 10.66
N LEU A 144 -10.20 -4.78 9.45
CA LEU A 144 -9.51 -3.50 9.28
C LEU A 144 -10.34 -2.34 9.83
N ASP A 145 -11.61 -2.24 9.42
CA ASP A 145 -12.50 -1.17 9.84
C ASP A 145 -13.41 -1.55 11.00
N ALA A 146 -13.56 -2.85 11.27
CA ALA A 146 -14.57 -3.35 12.19
C ALA A 146 -14.09 -3.45 13.65
N ILE A 147 -12.79 -3.68 13.92
CA ILE A 147 -12.30 -3.83 15.29
C ILE A 147 -12.13 -2.46 15.96
N ASN A 148 -13.25 -1.92 16.44
CA ASN A 148 -13.29 -0.68 17.23
C ASN A 148 -13.96 -0.87 18.61
N THR A 149 -14.46 -2.06 18.88
CA THR A 149 -15.22 -2.40 20.08
C THR A 149 -14.86 -3.80 20.56
N VAL A 150 -14.66 -3.96 21.86
CA VAL A 150 -14.47 -5.23 22.54
C VAL A 150 -15.51 -5.43 23.64
N TYR A 151 -16.00 -6.65 23.77
CA TYR A 151 -16.84 -7.10 24.90
C TYR A 151 -15.99 -8.01 25.78
N ILE A 152 -15.87 -7.67 27.04
CA ILE A 152 -14.95 -8.29 28.00
C ILE A 152 -15.73 -9.07 29.03
N ASP A 153 -15.51 -10.38 29.09
CA ASP A 153 -15.87 -11.19 30.24
C ASP A 153 -14.79 -11.03 31.31
N GLN A 154 -15.08 -10.17 32.28
CA GLN A 154 -14.12 -9.86 33.37
C GLN A 154 -13.82 -11.08 34.27
N LYS A 155 -14.73 -12.04 34.35
CA LYS A 155 -14.59 -13.23 35.19
C LYS A 155 -13.66 -14.28 34.56
N GLU A 156 -13.86 -14.53 33.27
CA GLU A 156 -13.14 -15.56 32.52
C GLU A 156 -11.95 -14.99 31.74
N HIS A 157 -11.73 -13.64 31.78
CA HIS A 157 -10.72 -12.93 31.04
C HIS A 157 -10.80 -13.28 29.54
N ASN A 158 -12.01 -13.24 28.99
CA ASN A 158 -12.23 -13.41 27.56
C ASN A 158 -12.54 -12.07 26.89
N TYR A 159 -11.94 -11.85 25.73
CA TYR A 159 -12.06 -10.62 24.94
C TYR A 159 -12.69 -10.99 23.60
N TYR A 160 -13.83 -10.36 23.26
CA TYR A 160 -14.61 -10.61 22.05
C TYR A 160 -14.62 -9.34 21.22
N TYR A 161 -13.76 -9.27 20.22
CA TYR A 161 -13.61 -8.11 19.34
C TYR A 161 -14.66 -8.15 18.25
N ARG A 162 -15.46 -7.09 18.15
CA ARG A 162 -16.49 -6.99 17.13
C ARG A 162 -15.86 -7.04 15.74
N VAL A 163 -16.44 -7.84 14.85
CA VAL A 163 -16.10 -7.94 13.43
C VAL A 163 -17.36 -7.95 12.59
N TYR A 164 -17.19 -7.64 11.32
CA TYR A 164 -18.30 -7.46 10.40
C TYR A 164 -17.92 -7.99 9.01
N GLY A 165 -18.89 -8.43 8.22
CA GLY A 165 -18.67 -8.85 6.86
C GLY A 165 -19.86 -8.52 5.98
N ILE A 166 -19.59 -8.06 4.77
CA ILE A 166 -20.56 -7.96 3.69
C ILE A 166 -20.05 -8.77 2.51
N THR A 167 -20.94 -9.53 1.91
CA THR A 167 -20.69 -10.22 0.64
C THR A 167 -21.72 -9.76 -0.38
N HIS A 168 -21.23 -9.23 -1.49
CA HIS A 168 -22.07 -8.91 -2.64
C HIS A 168 -22.06 -10.08 -3.61
N VAL A 169 -23.25 -10.52 -4.02
CA VAL A 169 -23.41 -11.61 -4.99
C VAL A 169 -24.02 -11.05 -6.27
N SER A 170 -23.59 -11.56 -7.41
CA SER A 170 -24.15 -11.19 -8.70
C SER A 170 -25.67 -11.37 -8.71
N GLY A 171 -26.39 -10.37 -9.24
CA GLY A 171 -27.86 -10.38 -9.27
C GLY A 171 -28.55 -9.49 -8.21
N GLY A 172 -27.77 -8.66 -7.48
CA GLY A 172 -28.31 -7.71 -6.51
C GLY A 172 -28.64 -8.31 -5.15
N GLU A 173 -27.98 -9.40 -4.80
CA GLU A 173 -28.06 -10.03 -3.48
C GLU A 173 -26.89 -9.60 -2.61
N ASN A 174 -27.17 -9.10 -1.40
CA ASN A 174 -26.16 -8.76 -0.41
C ASN A 174 -26.39 -9.56 0.87
N TYR A 175 -25.31 -10.04 1.44
CA TYR A 175 -25.32 -10.75 2.70
C TYR A 175 -24.43 -10.02 3.70
N GLU A 176 -24.98 -9.74 4.89
CA GLU A 176 -24.26 -9.15 6.00
C GLU A 176 -24.02 -10.19 7.09
N SER A 177 -22.93 -10.08 7.80
CA SER A 177 -22.69 -10.87 9.00
C SER A 177 -22.11 -10.01 10.10
N LEU A 178 -22.59 -10.24 11.31
CA LEU A 178 -22.04 -9.73 12.57
C LEU A 178 -21.42 -10.87 13.31
N GLY A 179 -20.20 -10.64 13.79
CA GLY A 179 -19.47 -11.62 14.56
C GLY A 179 -18.49 -10.97 15.53
N PHE A 180 -17.61 -11.79 16.05
CA PHE A 180 -16.50 -11.34 16.85
C PHE A 180 -15.34 -12.28 16.71
N LEU A 181 -14.15 -11.69 16.74
CA LEU A 181 -12.88 -12.35 16.83
C LEU A 181 -12.54 -12.53 18.31
N GLN A 182 -12.09 -13.71 18.68
CA GLN A 182 -11.47 -14.01 19.96
C GLN A 182 -10.09 -14.60 19.68
N LEU A 183 -9.07 -14.07 20.32
CA LEU A 183 -7.75 -14.66 20.33
C LEU A 183 -7.45 -15.04 21.78
N LYS A 184 -6.92 -16.23 22.03
CA LYS A 184 -6.57 -16.70 23.36
C LYS A 184 -5.42 -17.71 23.30
N ASN A 185 -4.28 -17.34 23.88
CA ASN A 185 -3.11 -18.21 23.96
C ASN A 185 -2.71 -18.87 22.62
N GLY A 186 -2.60 -18.09 21.57
CA GLY A 186 -2.20 -18.55 20.23
C GLY A 186 -3.27 -19.35 19.49
N THR A 187 -4.53 -19.23 19.92
CA THR A 187 -5.68 -19.79 19.21
C THR A 187 -6.68 -18.70 18.93
N PHE A 188 -7.05 -18.51 17.66
CA PHE A 188 -8.09 -17.58 17.28
C PHE A 188 -9.39 -18.29 16.91
N THR A 189 -10.51 -17.62 17.16
CA THR A 189 -11.83 -18.08 16.79
C THR A 189 -12.60 -16.90 16.20
N ASP A 190 -13.01 -17.03 14.95
CA ASP A 190 -13.89 -16.11 14.28
C ASP A 190 -15.33 -16.64 14.42
N ASN A 191 -16.17 -15.92 15.18
CA ASN A 191 -17.49 -16.39 15.59
C ASN A 191 -18.57 -15.53 14.98
N TYR A 192 -19.60 -16.18 14.46
CA TYR A 192 -20.81 -15.51 13.98
C TYR A 192 -21.82 -15.30 15.11
N LEU A 193 -22.55 -14.21 15.04
CA LEU A 193 -23.61 -13.86 15.96
C LEU A 193 -24.96 -13.78 15.24
N ALA A 194 -25.01 -12.96 14.20
CA ALA A 194 -26.21 -12.72 13.42
C ALA A 194 -25.85 -12.43 11.96
N GLY A 195 -26.84 -12.52 11.07
CA GLY A 195 -26.68 -12.19 9.67
C GLY A 195 -27.92 -11.51 9.09
N GLY A 196 -27.70 -10.78 8.01
CA GLY A 196 -28.72 -10.17 7.18
C GLY A 196 -28.65 -10.68 5.75
N SER A 197 -29.76 -10.62 5.03
CA SER A 197 -29.80 -10.82 3.59
C SER A 197 -30.72 -9.79 2.95
N HIS A 198 -30.23 -9.17 1.87
CA HIS A 198 -30.86 -8.13 1.10
C HIS A 198 -30.97 -8.63 -0.34
N ILE A 199 -32.18 -9.02 -0.75
CA ILE A 199 -32.42 -9.67 -2.03
C ILE A 199 -33.36 -8.82 -2.85
N VAL A 200 -32.97 -8.44 -4.05
CA VAL A 200 -33.86 -7.77 -5.01
C VAL A 200 -34.60 -8.83 -5.80
N SER A 201 -35.91 -8.86 -5.64
CA SER A 201 -36.78 -9.78 -6.39
C SER A 201 -36.75 -9.48 -7.90
N LYS A 202 -37.15 -10.45 -8.74
CA LYS A 202 -37.32 -10.26 -10.19
C LYS A 202 -38.21 -9.07 -10.59
N LYS A 203 -39.07 -8.58 -9.66
CA LYS A 203 -39.93 -7.42 -9.83
C LYS A 203 -39.31 -6.12 -9.29
N GLY A 204 -38.01 -6.10 -8.95
CA GLY A 204 -37.32 -4.94 -8.41
C GLY A 204 -37.63 -4.62 -6.93
N LYS A 205 -38.39 -5.49 -6.23
CA LYS A 205 -38.72 -5.25 -4.82
C LYS A 205 -37.62 -5.81 -3.91
N LEU A 206 -37.06 -4.93 -3.05
CA LEU A 206 -36.12 -5.31 -2.03
C LEU A 206 -36.79 -6.11 -0.89
N LYS A 207 -36.21 -7.25 -0.54
CA LYS A 207 -36.60 -8.08 0.60
C LYS A 207 -35.43 -8.21 1.56
N ASN A 208 -35.60 -7.69 2.76
CA ASN A 208 -34.65 -7.80 3.85
C ASN A 208 -35.05 -8.92 4.81
N SER A 209 -34.06 -9.68 5.27
CA SER A 209 -34.27 -10.74 6.28
C SER A 209 -33.10 -10.77 7.23
N TYR A 210 -33.37 -10.90 8.54
CA TYR A 210 -32.36 -10.95 9.59
C TYR A 210 -32.56 -12.21 10.43
N TYR A 211 -31.45 -12.79 10.89
CA TYR A 211 -31.46 -14.07 11.60
C TYR A 211 -30.24 -14.21 12.52
N LYS A 212 -30.41 -14.97 13.59
CA LYS A 212 -29.27 -15.44 14.41
C LYS A 212 -28.56 -16.58 13.69
N LEU A 213 -27.24 -16.65 13.88
CA LEU A 213 -26.40 -17.66 13.29
C LEU A 213 -25.86 -18.62 14.36
N THR A 214 -25.53 -19.85 13.93
CA THR A 214 -24.63 -20.70 14.70
C THR A 214 -23.26 -20.05 14.82
N GLN A 215 -22.47 -20.48 15.79
CA GLN A 215 -21.14 -19.92 16.03
C GLN A 215 -20.21 -19.95 14.79
N ASN A 216 -20.33 -20.99 13.97
CA ASN A 216 -19.57 -21.13 12.72
C ASN A 216 -20.27 -20.51 11.49
N GLY A 217 -21.38 -19.79 11.67
CA GLY A 217 -22.09 -19.06 10.62
C GLY A 217 -22.88 -19.93 9.61
N ASN A 218 -22.72 -21.22 9.62
CA ASN A 218 -23.26 -22.11 8.57
C ASN A 218 -24.75 -22.43 8.69
N LYS A 219 -25.44 -22.06 9.78
CA LYS A 219 -26.86 -22.33 9.99
C LYS A 219 -27.57 -21.16 10.64
N LYS A 220 -28.73 -20.78 10.07
CA LYS A 220 -29.69 -19.85 10.67
C LYS A 220 -30.44 -20.55 11.81
N THR A 221 -30.45 -19.94 13.01
CA THR A 221 -31.06 -20.55 14.20
C THR A 221 -32.41 -19.94 14.54
N ALA A 222 -32.59 -18.64 14.34
CA ALA A 222 -33.84 -17.94 14.56
C ALA A 222 -33.95 -16.71 13.67
N LYS A 223 -35.15 -16.39 13.21
CA LYS A 223 -35.45 -15.12 12.53
C LYS A 223 -35.56 -14.01 13.57
N ILE A 224 -34.99 -12.85 13.29
CA ILE A 224 -35.03 -11.66 14.14
C ILE A 224 -35.48 -10.42 13.32
N THR A 225 -35.85 -9.37 14.01
CA THR A 225 -36.19 -8.08 13.39
C THR A 225 -34.90 -7.29 13.08
N LYS A 226 -35.00 -6.28 12.20
CA LYS A 226 -33.90 -5.33 11.95
C LYS A 226 -33.42 -4.67 13.25
N LYS A 227 -34.37 -4.27 14.13
CA LYS A 227 -34.04 -3.67 15.44
C LYS A 227 -33.22 -4.61 16.31
N GLN A 228 -33.60 -5.89 16.37
CA GLN A 228 -32.83 -6.90 17.14
C GLN A 228 -31.45 -7.16 16.51
N TYR A 229 -31.36 -7.16 15.18
CA TYR A 229 -30.09 -7.30 14.47
C TYR A 229 -29.13 -6.14 14.77
N SER A 230 -29.63 -4.91 14.80
CA SER A 230 -28.85 -3.70 15.10
C SER A 230 -28.48 -3.57 16.59
N ASP A 231 -29.16 -4.28 17.48
CA ASP A 231 -28.88 -4.28 18.93
C ASP A 231 -27.88 -5.39 19.29
N ILE A 232 -26.60 -5.14 18.93
CA ILE A 232 -25.50 -6.06 19.14
C ILE A 232 -25.30 -6.33 20.63
N ASP A 233 -25.45 -5.32 21.48
CA ASP A 233 -25.26 -5.43 22.93
C ASP A 233 -26.23 -6.45 23.52
N SER A 234 -27.49 -6.43 23.11
CA SER A 234 -28.49 -7.43 23.52
C SER A 234 -28.17 -8.83 23.01
N LEU A 235 -27.71 -8.95 21.76
CA LEU A 235 -27.30 -10.22 21.19
C LEU A 235 -26.10 -10.83 21.92
N MET A 236 -25.10 -10.00 22.25
CA MET A 236 -23.93 -10.40 23.03
C MET A 236 -24.33 -10.82 24.45
N LYS A 237 -25.16 -10.02 25.11
CA LYS A 237 -25.67 -10.33 26.46
C LYS A 237 -26.47 -11.63 26.50
N GLU A 238 -27.30 -11.89 25.50
CA GLU A 238 -28.05 -13.15 25.39
C GLU A 238 -27.13 -14.36 25.26
N LYS A 239 -26.06 -14.24 24.47
CA LYS A 239 -25.17 -15.36 24.17
C LYS A 239 -24.11 -15.60 25.24
N TYR A 240 -23.58 -14.54 25.85
CA TYR A 240 -22.41 -14.60 26.76
C TYR A 240 -22.67 -14.02 28.15
N GLY A 241 -23.88 -13.54 28.45
CA GLY A 241 -24.20 -12.91 29.71
C GLY A 241 -23.74 -11.46 29.79
N LYS A 242 -23.49 -10.98 31.01
CA LYS A 242 -23.09 -9.60 31.26
C LYS A 242 -21.61 -9.41 30.91
N LEU A 243 -21.32 -8.59 29.91
CA LEU A 243 -19.98 -8.22 29.46
C LEU A 243 -19.73 -6.73 29.69
N LYS A 244 -18.48 -6.34 29.90
CA LYS A 244 -18.06 -4.96 29.87
C LYS A 244 -17.75 -4.58 28.42
N LYS A 245 -18.27 -3.46 27.94
CA LYS A 245 -18.02 -2.94 26.58
C LYS A 245 -16.98 -1.83 26.66
N GLU A 246 -15.95 -1.93 25.83
CA GLU A 246 -14.86 -0.95 25.73
C GLU A 246 -14.58 -0.62 24.26
N SER A 247 -13.97 0.54 24.05
CA SER A 247 -13.43 0.92 22.74
C SER A 247 -12.06 0.29 22.53
N VAL A 248 -11.71 0.04 21.28
CA VAL A 248 -10.40 -0.47 20.86
C VAL A 248 -9.83 0.45 19.81
N ALA A 249 -8.53 0.71 19.90
CA ALA A 249 -7.76 1.34 18.84
C ALA A 249 -6.68 0.38 18.35
N ILE A 250 -6.59 0.25 17.05
CA ILE A 250 -5.54 -0.50 16.34
C ILE A 250 -4.96 0.42 15.29
N GLN A 251 -3.66 0.60 15.28
CA GLN A 251 -2.97 1.29 14.20
C GLN A 251 -2.48 0.27 13.19
N TRP A 252 -3.15 0.25 12.04
CA TRP A 252 -2.72 -0.51 10.88
C TRP A 252 -1.65 0.25 10.11
N PHE A 253 -0.77 -0.48 9.44
CA PHE A 253 0.19 0.06 8.49
C PHE A 253 0.36 -0.90 7.31
N SER A 254 0.74 -0.35 6.17
CA SER A 254 1.05 -1.08 4.94
C SER A 254 2.35 -0.54 4.35
N TYR A 255 2.81 -1.17 3.27
CA TYR A 255 3.94 -0.71 2.47
C TYR A 255 3.51 -0.53 1.03
N GLN A 256 4.08 0.46 0.37
CA GLN A 256 3.90 0.73 -1.05
C GLN A 256 4.90 -0.04 -1.93
N GLN A 257 5.89 -0.68 -1.33
CA GLN A 257 6.90 -1.52 -1.97
C GLN A 257 6.74 -2.98 -1.57
N PRO A 258 7.30 -3.94 -2.34
CA PRO A 258 7.34 -5.35 -1.97
C PRO A 258 7.97 -5.56 -0.59
N MET A 259 7.44 -6.49 0.19
CA MET A 259 7.95 -6.78 1.53
C MET A 259 9.40 -7.31 1.51
N SER A 260 9.84 -7.89 0.40
CA SER A 260 11.24 -8.27 0.14
C SER A 260 12.21 -7.09 0.17
N GLU A 261 11.75 -5.90 -0.21
CA GLU A 261 12.53 -4.66 -0.22
C GLU A 261 12.47 -3.88 1.10
N VAL A 262 11.53 -4.21 1.98
CA VAL A 262 11.42 -3.61 3.30
C VAL A 262 12.53 -4.12 4.20
N THR A 263 13.37 -3.22 4.73
CA THR A 263 14.42 -3.59 5.69
C THR A 263 13.83 -3.96 7.05
N GLU A 264 14.56 -4.77 7.84
CA GLU A 264 14.17 -5.12 9.21
C GLU A 264 13.98 -3.84 10.07
N SER A 265 14.82 -2.83 9.90
CA SER A 265 14.72 -1.56 10.62
C SER A 265 13.44 -0.79 10.27
N GLN A 266 13.08 -0.71 8.99
CA GLN A 266 11.82 -0.09 8.56
C GLN A 266 10.62 -0.83 9.15
N PHE A 267 10.65 -2.17 9.11
CA PHE A 267 9.58 -2.99 9.66
C PHE A 267 9.47 -2.81 11.17
N LEU A 268 10.61 -2.85 11.90
CA LEU A 268 10.64 -2.63 13.36
C LEU A 268 10.07 -1.27 13.74
N HIS A 269 10.43 -0.20 13.02
CA HIS A 269 9.89 1.15 13.26
C HIS A 269 8.35 1.19 13.15
N LYS A 270 7.79 0.62 12.08
CA LYS A 270 6.32 0.54 11.91
C LYS A 270 5.66 -0.33 12.98
N LEU A 271 6.28 -1.44 13.38
CA LEU A 271 5.80 -2.28 14.48
C LEU A 271 5.75 -1.52 15.80
N GLN A 272 6.80 -0.73 16.13
CA GLN A 272 6.86 0.11 17.33
C GLN A 272 5.72 1.15 17.34
N LYS A 273 5.51 1.83 16.20
CA LYS A 273 4.43 2.81 16.04
C LYS A 273 3.06 2.17 16.22
N SER A 274 2.83 1.01 15.59
CA SER A 274 1.59 0.25 15.71
C SER A 274 1.33 -0.20 17.16
N GLN A 275 2.33 -0.78 17.82
CA GLN A 275 2.22 -1.23 19.21
C GLN A 275 1.92 -0.08 20.17
N LYS A 276 2.60 1.06 20.05
CA LYS A 276 2.41 2.25 20.88
C LYS A 276 0.97 2.77 20.84
N ASN A 277 0.30 2.62 19.71
CA ASN A 277 -1.05 3.10 19.45
C ASN A 277 -2.14 2.01 19.61
N PHE A 278 -1.77 0.78 19.95
CA PHE A 278 -2.74 -0.22 20.35
C PHE A 278 -3.25 0.05 21.76
N ALA A 279 -4.58 0.09 21.93
CA ALA A 279 -5.18 0.26 23.25
C ALA A 279 -6.59 -0.31 23.34
N VAL A 280 -6.94 -0.80 24.53
CA VAL A 280 -8.26 -1.24 24.93
C VAL A 280 -8.78 -0.35 26.05
N GLY A 281 -9.97 0.24 25.86
CA GLY A 281 -10.64 1.04 26.88
C GLY A 281 -10.10 2.46 27.04
N ILE A 282 -9.16 2.90 26.23
CA ILE A 282 -8.58 4.24 26.25
C ILE A 282 -9.06 5.01 25.00
N LYS A 283 -9.40 6.30 25.19
CA LYS A 283 -9.58 7.20 24.05
C LYS A 283 -8.21 7.47 23.42
N VAL A 284 -7.80 6.62 22.51
CA VAL A 284 -6.60 6.88 21.72
C VAL A 284 -6.94 7.96 20.69
N LYS A 285 -6.04 8.94 20.55
CA LYS A 285 -6.06 9.88 19.42
C LYS A 285 -6.12 8.99 18.14
N LYS A 286 -7.20 9.03 17.38
CA LYS A 286 -7.25 8.32 16.10
C LYS A 286 -6.05 8.79 15.30
N CYS A 287 -5.17 7.88 14.90
CA CYS A 287 -4.21 8.17 13.84
C CYS A 287 -5.02 8.64 12.64
N LYS A 288 -4.62 9.75 12.06
CA LYS A 288 -5.26 10.22 10.83
C LYS A 288 -5.05 9.13 9.79
N GLU A 289 -6.13 8.46 9.38
CA GLU A 289 -6.11 7.73 8.11
C GLU A 289 -6.06 8.79 7.02
N TYR A 290 -4.96 8.85 6.31
CA TYR A 290 -4.83 9.74 5.16
C TYR A 290 -5.40 9.03 3.94
N ASN A 291 -6.38 9.66 3.32
CA ASN A 291 -6.81 9.28 2.00
C ASN A 291 -5.71 9.76 1.02
N TRP A 292 -5.45 9.00 -0.03
CA TRP A 292 -4.48 9.36 -1.07
C TRP A 292 -4.72 10.73 -1.71
N CYS A 293 -5.96 11.25 -1.63
CA CYS A 293 -6.36 12.58 -2.09
C CYS A 293 -6.37 13.65 -0.98
N ASP A 294 -5.89 13.35 0.25
CA ASP A 294 -5.77 14.39 1.26
C ASP A 294 -4.69 15.40 0.87
N SER A 295 -5.05 16.68 0.87
CA SER A 295 -4.13 17.77 0.58
C SER A 295 -3.26 18.12 1.78
N LEU A 296 -2.04 18.60 1.51
CA LEU A 296 -1.13 19.20 2.47
C LEU A 296 -1.35 20.71 2.50
N LYS A 297 -1.23 21.32 3.67
CA LYS A 297 -1.25 22.79 3.78
C LYS A 297 0.03 23.43 3.26
N ASN A 298 1.15 22.79 3.49
CA ASN A 298 2.46 23.14 2.92
C ASN A 298 3.47 22.03 3.18
N LEU A 299 4.56 22.02 2.42
CA LEU A 299 5.62 21.01 2.54
C LEU A 299 6.53 21.20 3.76
N LYS A 300 6.45 22.34 4.47
CA LYS A 300 7.29 22.61 5.68
C LYS A 300 6.91 21.72 6.85
N ASN A 301 5.67 21.22 6.85
CA ASN A 301 5.18 20.32 7.91
C ASN A 301 5.57 18.86 7.70
N ILE A 302 6.21 18.53 6.58
CA ILE A 302 6.60 17.15 6.30
C ILE A 302 7.73 16.70 7.21
N ASP A 303 7.61 15.51 7.74
CA ASP A 303 8.69 14.81 8.43
C ASP A 303 9.56 14.07 7.44
N TRP A 304 10.59 14.78 6.91
CA TRP A 304 11.50 14.19 5.92
C TRP A 304 12.36 13.05 6.50
N GLU A 305 12.53 12.99 7.81
CA GLU A 305 13.26 11.89 8.47
C GLU A 305 12.40 10.63 8.55
N GLU A 306 11.08 10.78 8.80
CA GLU A 306 10.14 9.67 8.81
C GLU A 306 10.02 9.01 7.43
N GLN A 307 10.23 9.75 6.33
CA GLN A 307 10.14 9.19 4.97
C GLN A 307 11.10 8.01 4.73
N GLN A 308 12.24 7.93 5.40
CA GLN A 308 13.15 6.78 5.30
C GLN A 308 12.49 5.44 5.70
N TYR A 309 11.42 5.48 6.50
CA TYR A 309 10.69 4.29 6.92
C TYR A 309 9.47 3.98 6.06
N ASN A 310 9.10 4.93 5.19
CA ASN A 310 7.94 4.84 4.31
C ASN A 310 8.32 4.49 2.87
N MET A 311 9.57 4.69 2.48
CA MET A 311 10.07 4.52 1.12
C MET A 311 11.07 3.35 1.03
N CYS A 312 11.23 2.77 -0.15
CA CYS A 312 12.34 1.86 -0.38
C CYS A 312 13.68 2.61 -0.26
N PRO A 313 14.79 1.94 0.17
CA PRO A 313 16.05 2.60 0.43
C PRO A 313 16.64 3.34 -0.78
N GLU A 314 16.42 2.82 -1.97
CA GLU A 314 16.88 3.45 -3.20
C GLU A 314 16.17 4.77 -3.44
N ASP A 315 14.82 4.78 -3.39
CA ASP A 315 14.02 5.98 -3.61
C ASP A 315 14.24 7.03 -2.52
N TYR A 316 14.43 6.60 -1.26
CA TYR A 316 14.82 7.53 -0.21
C TYR A 316 16.18 8.17 -0.47
N THR A 317 17.15 7.41 -0.99
CA THR A 317 18.46 7.93 -1.40
C THR A 317 18.32 8.94 -2.53
N MET A 318 17.42 8.72 -3.47
CA MET A 318 17.12 9.69 -4.54
C MET A 318 16.39 10.92 -3.99
N LEU A 319 15.38 10.74 -3.13
CA LEU A 319 14.68 11.85 -2.47
C LEU A 319 15.65 12.76 -1.72
N ALA A 320 16.68 12.22 -1.09
CA ALA A 320 17.70 12.99 -0.37
C ALA A 320 18.40 14.04 -1.25
N LYS A 321 18.52 13.81 -2.57
CA LYS A 321 19.05 14.79 -3.53
C LYS A 321 18.14 16.00 -3.69
N TYR A 322 16.83 15.84 -3.51
CA TYR A 322 15.81 16.89 -3.64
C TYR A 322 15.52 17.64 -2.34
N LEU A 323 16.04 17.17 -1.18
CA LEU A 323 15.79 17.83 0.11
C LEU A 323 16.15 19.32 0.15
N PRO A 324 17.27 19.80 -0.44
CA PRO A 324 17.56 21.23 -0.46
C PRO A 324 16.48 22.04 -1.20
N MET A 325 15.96 21.53 -2.31
CA MET A 325 14.85 22.12 -3.05
C MET A 325 13.55 22.08 -2.21
N LEU A 326 13.21 20.92 -1.66
CA LEU A 326 11.99 20.72 -0.86
C LEU A 326 12.00 21.55 0.42
N LYS A 327 13.18 21.89 0.96
CA LYS A 327 13.36 22.78 2.13
C LYS A 327 13.51 24.25 1.76
N ASN A 328 13.38 24.61 0.47
CA ASN A 328 13.54 25.97 -0.07
C ASN A 328 14.95 26.56 0.12
N GLU A 329 15.96 25.71 0.25
CA GLU A 329 17.36 26.12 0.36
C GLU A 329 17.98 26.40 -1.01
N GLN A 330 17.36 25.92 -2.08
CA GLN A 330 17.78 26.10 -3.48
C GLN A 330 16.60 26.43 -4.39
N LYS A 331 16.92 27.16 -5.47
CA LYS A 331 15.95 27.54 -6.50
C LYS A 331 15.84 26.48 -7.59
N ILE A 332 14.76 26.56 -8.33
CA ILE A 332 14.36 25.67 -9.41
C ILE A 332 14.28 26.50 -10.70
N HIS A 333 14.83 25.99 -11.78
CA HIS A 333 14.68 26.58 -13.13
C HIS A 333 13.37 26.06 -13.75
N PHE A 334 12.47 26.98 -14.04
CA PHE A 334 11.18 26.67 -14.68
C PHE A 334 11.23 26.82 -16.20
N PRO A 335 10.30 26.17 -16.95
CA PRO A 335 10.29 26.21 -18.42
C PRO A 335 10.16 27.62 -19.02
N ASP A 336 9.51 28.53 -18.30
CA ASP A 336 9.33 29.93 -18.69
C ASP A 336 10.60 30.81 -18.53
N GLY A 337 11.66 30.20 -17.95
CA GLY A 337 12.95 30.86 -17.68
C GLY A 337 13.00 31.56 -16.31
N THR A 338 11.99 31.41 -15.47
CA THR A 338 12.03 31.91 -14.09
C THR A 338 12.83 31.01 -13.17
N GLU A 339 13.36 31.60 -12.09
CA GLU A 339 14.03 30.89 -11.01
C GLU A 339 13.32 31.20 -9.70
N GLN A 340 12.70 30.19 -9.09
CA GLN A 340 11.91 30.32 -7.88
C GLN A 340 12.26 29.19 -6.90
N THR A 341 12.06 29.44 -5.59
CA THR A 341 11.99 28.35 -4.61
C THR A 341 10.68 27.59 -4.77
N LEU A 342 10.60 26.39 -4.21
CA LEU A 342 9.38 25.60 -4.26
C LEU A 342 8.19 26.31 -3.58
N ASP A 343 8.41 26.97 -2.44
CA ASP A 343 7.38 27.75 -1.74
C ASP A 343 6.88 28.92 -2.58
N GLU A 344 7.77 29.63 -3.29
CA GLU A 344 7.38 30.73 -4.19
C GLU A 344 6.48 30.23 -5.31
N TYR A 345 6.82 29.08 -5.89
CA TYR A 345 6.03 28.41 -6.93
C TYR A 345 4.67 27.93 -6.42
N LEU A 346 4.62 27.39 -5.21
CA LEU A 346 3.39 26.86 -4.61
C LEU A 346 2.47 27.95 -4.04
N THR A 347 2.94 29.21 -3.99
CA THR A 347 2.13 30.33 -3.48
C THR A 347 0.90 30.57 -4.33
N GLY A 348 -0.28 30.42 -3.74
CA GLY A 348 -1.58 30.56 -4.42
C GLY A 348 -2.08 29.29 -5.10
N LYS A 349 -1.35 28.17 -5.04
CA LYS A 349 -1.86 26.85 -5.43
C LYS A 349 -2.61 26.25 -4.25
N GLU A 350 -3.84 25.78 -4.49
CA GLU A 350 -4.76 25.40 -3.39
C GLU A 350 -4.53 23.98 -2.90
N ASP A 351 -4.17 23.04 -3.78
CA ASP A 351 -4.07 21.62 -3.44
C ASP A 351 -2.69 21.05 -3.75
N ILE A 352 -1.96 20.70 -2.69
CA ILE A 352 -0.74 19.87 -2.75
C ILE A 352 -1.15 18.50 -2.25
N TYR A 353 -1.24 17.53 -3.14
CA TYR A 353 -1.56 16.16 -2.73
C TYR A 353 -0.39 15.55 -1.95
N ARG A 354 -0.71 14.66 -1.01
CA ARG A 354 0.26 14.00 -0.14
C ARG A 354 1.11 12.92 -0.82
N GLN A 355 1.22 12.94 -2.13
CA GLN A 355 1.91 11.89 -2.86
C GLN A 355 3.13 12.40 -3.60
N VAL A 356 4.19 11.61 -3.51
CA VAL A 356 5.37 11.75 -4.36
C VAL A 356 5.66 10.43 -5.06
N GLN A 357 6.22 10.54 -6.25
CA GLN A 357 6.71 9.41 -7.03
C GLN A 357 8.14 9.70 -7.48
N LEU A 358 8.93 8.66 -7.68
CA LEU A 358 10.33 8.76 -8.12
C LEU A 358 10.54 7.78 -9.27
N VAL A 359 10.90 8.27 -10.43
CA VAL A 359 11.17 7.45 -11.62
C VAL A 359 12.20 8.15 -12.52
N ASP A 360 13.09 7.39 -13.12
CA ASP A 360 14.10 7.91 -14.05
C ASP A 360 13.47 8.13 -15.44
N LEU A 361 12.89 9.32 -15.64
CA LEU A 361 12.24 9.71 -16.91
C LEU A 361 13.22 10.22 -17.96
N THR A 362 14.45 10.58 -17.54
CA THR A 362 15.49 11.09 -18.45
C THR A 362 16.44 9.98 -18.92
N GLY A 363 16.50 8.84 -18.21
CA GLY A 363 17.39 7.73 -18.51
C GLY A 363 18.86 8.00 -18.10
N ASP A 364 19.10 8.92 -17.17
CA ASP A 364 20.45 9.28 -16.68
C ASP A 364 20.86 8.57 -15.39
N GLY A 365 19.98 7.73 -14.83
CA GLY A 365 20.17 6.99 -13.59
C GLY A 365 19.83 7.81 -12.34
N ILE A 366 19.31 9.03 -12.47
CA ILE A 366 18.80 9.85 -11.38
C ILE A 366 17.29 9.93 -11.53
N LYS A 367 16.56 9.38 -10.57
CA LYS A 367 15.09 9.43 -10.62
C LYS A 367 14.59 10.86 -10.43
N GLU A 368 13.73 11.31 -11.31
CA GLU A 368 12.97 12.54 -11.16
C GLU A 368 11.99 12.44 -10.01
N LEU A 369 11.79 13.57 -9.31
CA LEU A 369 10.79 13.70 -8.26
C LEU A 369 9.50 14.29 -8.84
N ILE A 370 8.40 13.59 -8.68
CA ILE A 370 7.08 14.02 -9.14
C ILE A 370 6.22 14.40 -7.94
N LEU A 371 5.72 15.63 -7.95
CA LEU A 371 4.69 16.09 -7.01
C LEU A 371 3.34 16.14 -7.74
N SER A 372 2.32 15.57 -7.09
CA SER A 372 0.94 15.68 -7.55
C SER A 372 0.33 16.97 -6.99
N LEU A 373 -0.05 17.86 -7.88
CA LEU A 373 -0.83 19.08 -7.63
C LEU A 373 -2.11 18.96 -8.45
N ASP A 374 -2.81 20.09 -8.72
CA ASP A 374 -3.84 20.14 -9.76
C ASP A 374 -3.27 19.79 -11.15
N GLU A 375 -1.97 19.87 -11.27
CA GLU A 375 -1.12 19.44 -12.39
C GLU A 375 0.04 18.59 -11.85
N TYR A 376 0.67 17.77 -12.68
CA TYR A 376 1.90 17.08 -12.32
C TYR A 376 3.11 17.96 -12.54
N VAL A 377 3.93 18.11 -11.50
CA VAL A 377 5.22 18.83 -11.57
C VAL A 377 6.34 17.84 -11.40
N ILE A 378 7.17 17.72 -12.41
CA ILE A 378 8.32 16.82 -12.44
C ILE A 378 9.58 17.66 -12.20
N PHE A 379 10.34 17.31 -11.18
CA PHE A 379 11.62 17.95 -10.87
C PHE A 379 12.75 17.01 -11.22
N SER A 380 13.73 17.50 -11.98
CA SER A 380 14.97 16.80 -12.27
C SER A 380 16.14 17.49 -11.57
N TYR A 381 17.12 16.69 -11.15
CA TYR A 381 18.34 17.14 -10.52
C TYR A 381 19.55 16.77 -11.37
N GLN A 382 20.28 17.78 -11.87
CA GLN A 382 21.52 17.57 -12.61
C GLN A 382 22.63 18.51 -12.14
N ASN A 383 23.80 17.98 -11.86
CA ASN A 383 25.01 18.76 -11.53
C ASN A 383 24.84 19.79 -10.40
N GLY A 384 23.92 19.56 -9.45
CA GLY A 384 23.65 20.49 -8.35
C GLY A 384 22.54 21.49 -8.64
N GLU A 385 21.92 21.45 -9.81
CA GLU A 385 20.82 22.33 -10.23
C GLU A 385 19.50 21.56 -10.36
N TYR A 386 18.38 22.25 -10.12
CA TYR A 386 17.04 21.70 -10.25
C TYR A 386 16.31 22.37 -11.43
N ALA A 387 15.67 21.55 -12.24
CA ALA A 387 14.80 22.01 -13.30
C ALA A 387 13.40 21.41 -13.14
N ALA A 388 12.37 22.18 -13.48
CA ALA A 388 10.99 21.70 -13.50
C ALA A 388 10.51 21.43 -14.92
N PHE A 389 9.68 20.41 -15.06
CA PHE A 389 8.79 20.20 -16.20
C PHE A 389 7.35 20.25 -15.69
N LEU A 390 6.49 21.01 -16.36
CA LEU A 390 5.09 21.14 -16.01
C LEU A 390 4.27 20.40 -17.07
N SER A 391 3.51 19.40 -16.63
CA SER A 391 2.53 18.77 -17.50
C SER A 391 1.28 19.64 -17.55
N SER A 392 0.79 19.93 -18.74
CA SER A 392 -0.52 20.57 -18.92
C SER A 392 -1.69 19.63 -18.68
N GLU A 393 -1.40 18.33 -18.60
CA GLU A 393 -2.40 17.29 -18.42
C GLU A 393 -2.58 16.97 -16.93
N ALA A 394 -3.82 16.95 -16.50
CA ALA A 394 -4.18 16.74 -15.09
C ALA A 394 -3.96 15.29 -14.60
N ALA A 395 -3.81 14.34 -15.51
CA ALA A 395 -3.58 12.95 -15.17
C ALA A 395 -2.65 12.27 -16.16
N PHE A 396 -1.59 11.66 -15.67
CA PHE A 396 -0.78 10.75 -16.46
C PHE A 396 -0.29 9.58 -15.63
N GLU A 397 0.00 8.49 -16.30
CA GLU A 397 0.48 7.26 -15.73
C GLU A 397 2.00 7.17 -15.87
N LEU A 398 2.70 6.97 -14.76
CA LEU A 398 4.15 6.79 -14.73
C LEU A 398 4.50 5.31 -14.81
N LYS A 399 5.48 4.97 -15.64
CA LYS A 399 5.98 3.60 -15.79
C LYS A 399 7.38 3.46 -15.20
N PRO A 400 7.68 2.38 -14.48
CA PRO A 400 9.01 2.13 -13.92
C PRO A 400 10.13 2.12 -14.98
N SER A 401 9.80 1.76 -16.22
CA SER A 401 10.69 1.80 -17.38
C SER A 401 11.08 3.21 -17.84
N GLY A 402 10.64 4.27 -17.12
CA GLY A 402 11.04 5.64 -17.40
C GLY A 402 10.17 6.33 -18.46
N TYR A 403 8.94 5.88 -18.62
CA TYR A 403 7.96 6.54 -19.47
C TYR A 403 6.84 7.17 -18.64
N PHE A 404 6.15 8.13 -19.21
CA PHE A 404 4.85 8.58 -18.76
C PHE A 404 3.86 8.55 -19.91
N CYS A 405 2.63 8.13 -19.60
CA CYS A 405 1.55 7.96 -20.57
C CYS A 405 0.40 8.89 -20.19
N TYR A 406 -0.21 9.53 -21.17
CA TYR A 406 -1.40 10.34 -20.99
C TYR A 406 -2.25 10.31 -22.26
N ASP A 407 -3.49 10.73 -22.15
CA ASP A 407 -4.41 10.79 -23.27
C ASP A 407 -5.08 12.14 -23.38
N ILE A 408 -5.45 12.49 -24.61
CA ILE A 408 -6.20 13.70 -24.93
C ILE A 408 -7.45 13.29 -25.71
N ASP A 409 -8.62 13.59 -25.16
CA ASP A 409 -9.89 13.45 -25.87
C ASP A 409 -10.33 14.80 -26.45
N ASN A 410 -10.20 14.97 -27.75
CA ASN A 410 -10.69 16.13 -28.46
C ASN A 410 -12.12 15.89 -28.97
N GLU A 411 -13.10 16.15 -28.12
CA GLU A 411 -14.52 15.96 -28.44
C GLU A 411 -14.94 16.78 -29.69
N ALA A 412 -14.36 17.92 -29.92
CA ALA A 412 -14.72 18.80 -31.06
C ALA A 412 -14.33 18.20 -32.41
N ASP A 413 -13.19 17.53 -32.46
CA ASP A 413 -12.68 16.85 -33.65
C ASP A 413 -13.07 15.40 -33.72
N GLN A 414 -13.61 14.84 -32.63
CA GLN A 414 -13.91 13.42 -32.44
C GLN A 414 -12.65 12.54 -32.57
N VAL A 415 -11.55 13.00 -31.99
CA VAL A 415 -10.26 12.30 -32.00
C VAL A 415 -9.80 12.06 -30.56
N TYR A 416 -9.49 10.82 -30.25
CA TYR A 416 -8.82 10.41 -29.01
C TYR A 416 -7.36 10.09 -29.33
N THR A 417 -6.44 10.60 -28.53
CA THR A 417 -5.01 10.39 -28.74
C THR A 417 -4.34 9.94 -27.45
N GLU A 418 -3.63 8.83 -27.51
CA GLU A 418 -2.75 8.34 -26.46
C GLU A 418 -1.30 8.71 -26.76
N PHE A 419 -0.57 9.13 -25.75
CA PHE A 419 0.84 9.46 -25.85
C PHE A 419 1.66 8.63 -24.86
N THR A 420 2.80 8.15 -25.34
CA THR A 420 3.86 7.60 -24.48
C THR A 420 5.11 8.46 -24.68
N SER A 421 5.60 9.03 -23.59
CA SER A 421 6.62 10.07 -23.61
C SER A 421 7.74 9.77 -22.61
N LYS A 422 8.91 10.36 -22.88
CA LYS A 422 10.06 10.48 -21.96
C LYS A 422 10.44 11.93 -21.79
N LEU A 423 11.25 12.23 -20.78
CA LEU A 423 11.91 13.53 -20.67
C LEU A 423 13.33 13.46 -21.25
N GLN A 424 13.76 14.56 -21.82
CA GLN A 424 15.13 14.73 -22.27
C GLN A 424 15.64 16.11 -21.86
N TYR A 425 16.88 16.17 -21.39
CA TYR A 425 17.59 17.42 -21.17
C TYR A 425 18.14 17.93 -22.51
N LYS A 426 17.68 19.10 -22.94
CA LYS A 426 18.17 19.75 -24.15
C LYS A 426 18.33 21.24 -23.91
N GLU A 427 19.51 21.76 -24.20
CA GLU A 427 19.81 23.20 -24.06
C GLU A 427 19.53 23.76 -22.67
N GLY A 428 19.80 22.95 -21.61
CA GLY A 428 19.57 23.33 -20.21
C GLY A 428 18.11 23.27 -19.74
N LYS A 429 17.21 22.73 -20.56
CA LYS A 429 15.77 22.57 -20.22
C LYS A 429 15.32 21.15 -20.35
N LEU A 430 14.40 20.74 -19.46
CA LEU A 430 13.64 19.51 -19.63
C LEU A 430 12.63 19.67 -20.74
N GLN A 431 12.59 18.73 -21.66
CA GLN A 431 11.66 18.72 -22.78
C GLN A 431 11.03 17.32 -22.90
N GLU A 432 9.76 17.30 -23.23
CA GLU A 432 9.07 16.07 -23.56
C GLU A 432 9.52 15.54 -24.92
N VAL A 433 9.67 14.22 -25.00
CA VAL A 433 9.91 13.51 -26.24
C VAL A 433 8.83 12.44 -26.37
N ILE A 434 7.89 12.66 -27.30
CA ILE A 434 6.87 11.67 -27.63
C ILE A 434 7.57 10.51 -28.35
N VAL A 435 7.53 9.33 -27.70
CA VAL A 435 8.16 8.11 -28.22
C VAL A 435 7.14 7.29 -29.00
N ALA A 436 5.91 7.21 -28.49
CA ALA A 436 4.83 6.54 -29.21
C ALA A 436 3.53 7.33 -29.11
N LYS A 437 2.68 7.17 -30.14
CA LYS A 437 1.40 7.85 -30.24
C LYS A 437 0.39 6.91 -30.90
N GLY A 438 -0.77 6.70 -30.25
CA GLY A 438 -1.95 6.07 -30.84
C GLY A 438 -3.04 7.12 -31.03
N GLU A 439 -3.73 7.12 -32.16
CA GLU A 439 -4.81 8.06 -32.48
C GLU A 439 -6.03 7.32 -33.02
N ARG A 440 -7.18 7.53 -32.40
CA ARG A 440 -8.48 7.04 -32.84
C ARG A 440 -9.32 8.19 -33.37
N ASP A 441 -9.60 8.19 -34.66
CA ASP A 441 -10.55 9.11 -35.31
C ASP A 441 -11.94 8.47 -35.35
N TYR A 442 -12.81 8.87 -34.44
CA TYR A 442 -14.19 8.34 -34.35
C TYR A 442 -15.06 8.75 -35.52
N LYS A 443 -14.73 9.84 -36.22
CA LYS A 443 -15.49 10.34 -37.36
C LYS A 443 -15.27 9.49 -38.62
N ASN A 444 -14.03 9.06 -38.82
CA ASN A 444 -13.65 8.28 -39.99
C ASN A 444 -13.52 6.77 -39.66
N ASP A 445 -13.68 6.37 -38.39
CA ASP A 445 -13.51 5.01 -37.89
C ASP A 445 -12.13 4.44 -38.24
N THR A 446 -11.08 5.22 -37.96
CA THR A 446 -9.70 4.84 -38.28
C THR A 446 -8.78 4.98 -37.08
N ASP A 447 -7.83 4.06 -36.95
CA ASP A 447 -6.77 4.07 -35.97
C ASP A 447 -5.42 4.30 -36.67
N THR A 448 -4.56 5.07 -36.03
CA THR A 448 -3.22 5.38 -36.53
C THR A 448 -2.21 5.29 -35.42
N TYR A 449 -1.13 4.55 -35.62
CA TYR A 449 -0.11 4.32 -34.61
C TYR A 449 1.26 4.75 -35.09
N HIS A 450 2.04 5.36 -34.21
CA HIS A 450 3.42 5.79 -34.49
C HIS A 450 4.35 5.37 -33.34
N ILE A 451 5.54 4.91 -33.69
CA ILE A 451 6.65 4.65 -32.75
C ILE A 451 7.88 5.39 -33.27
N ASN A 452 8.51 6.23 -32.44
CA ASN A 452 9.64 7.07 -32.82
C ASN A 452 9.36 7.92 -34.10
N GLY A 453 8.12 8.37 -34.26
CA GLY A 453 7.66 9.15 -35.40
C GLY A 453 7.44 8.34 -36.70
N LEU A 454 7.61 7.02 -36.68
CA LEU A 454 7.35 6.15 -37.81
C LEU A 454 5.99 5.46 -37.65
N LEU A 455 5.25 5.36 -38.76
CA LEU A 455 3.97 4.64 -38.80
C LEU A 455 4.16 3.17 -38.44
N ALA A 456 3.32 2.66 -37.56
CA ALA A 456 3.31 1.27 -37.09
C ALA A 456 1.93 0.62 -37.34
N SER A 457 1.87 -0.71 -37.40
CA SER A 457 0.60 -1.43 -37.26
C SER A 457 0.16 -1.48 -35.81
N GLU A 458 -1.14 -1.73 -35.56
CA GLU A 458 -1.68 -1.93 -34.23
C GLU A 458 -0.92 -3.02 -33.47
N ASP A 459 -0.71 -4.19 -34.09
CA ASP A 459 0.04 -5.30 -33.48
C ASP A 459 1.46 -4.87 -33.07
N THR A 460 2.18 -4.15 -33.95
CA THR A 460 3.53 -3.66 -33.64
C THR A 460 3.53 -2.62 -32.51
N TYR A 461 2.50 -1.79 -32.44
CA TYR A 461 2.36 -0.79 -31.38
C TYR A 461 2.06 -1.44 -30.03
N CYS A 462 1.15 -2.43 -29.99
CA CYS A 462 0.83 -3.17 -28.78
C CYS A 462 2.02 -4.00 -28.28
N ASP A 463 2.70 -4.73 -29.19
CA ASP A 463 3.91 -5.50 -28.84
C ASP A 463 4.99 -4.56 -28.26
N TRP A 464 5.19 -3.39 -28.85
CA TRP A 464 6.14 -2.38 -28.36
C TRP A 464 5.74 -1.86 -26.97
N GLN A 465 4.45 -1.57 -26.72
CA GLN A 465 3.98 -1.16 -25.40
C GLN A 465 4.22 -2.23 -24.35
N ASP A 466 3.91 -3.48 -24.67
CA ASP A 466 4.12 -4.61 -23.75
C ASP A 466 5.60 -4.80 -23.40
N GLU A 467 6.51 -4.67 -24.38
CA GLU A 467 7.95 -4.84 -24.18
C GLU A 467 8.60 -3.66 -23.45
N GLU A 468 8.24 -2.43 -23.80
CA GLU A 468 8.93 -1.22 -23.31
C GLU A 468 8.31 -0.63 -22.03
N LEU A 469 6.98 -0.73 -21.87
CA LEU A 469 6.31 -0.18 -20.70
C LEU A 469 6.23 -1.17 -19.54
N HIS A 470 6.24 -2.48 -19.87
CA HIS A 470 6.05 -3.56 -18.89
C HIS A 470 7.12 -4.64 -19.04
N PRO A 471 8.42 -4.29 -18.90
CA PRO A 471 9.47 -5.30 -18.98
C PRO A 471 9.28 -6.38 -17.91
N ASP A 472 9.61 -7.63 -18.25
CA ASP A 472 9.50 -8.76 -17.35
C ASP A 472 10.17 -8.49 -16.00
N ASN A 473 9.44 -8.75 -14.91
CA ASN A 473 9.86 -8.58 -13.50
C ASN A 473 9.90 -7.14 -12.94
N GLU A 474 9.47 -6.13 -13.69
CA GLU A 474 9.27 -4.79 -13.14
C GLU A 474 7.87 -4.65 -12.52
N PRO A 475 7.69 -3.81 -11.50
CA PRO A 475 6.36 -3.44 -11.02
C PRO A 475 5.55 -2.82 -12.16
N TYR A 476 4.25 -3.04 -12.19
CA TYR A 476 3.38 -2.46 -13.23
C TYR A 476 3.29 -0.94 -13.16
N GLU A 477 3.38 -0.37 -11.95
CA GLU A 477 3.28 1.06 -11.69
C GLU A 477 4.43 1.55 -10.80
N VAL A 478 4.76 2.84 -10.95
CA VAL A 478 5.71 3.53 -10.05
C VAL A 478 5.10 3.66 -8.65
N TYR A 479 5.89 3.36 -7.63
CA TYR A 479 5.44 3.47 -6.24
C TYR A 479 4.99 4.89 -5.91
N LYS A 480 3.83 5.00 -5.25
CA LYS A 480 3.28 6.25 -4.73
C LYS A 480 3.55 6.32 -3.23
N TYR A 481 4.36 7.25 -2.82
CA TYR A 481 4.69 7.44 -1.41
C TYR A 481 3.87 8.55 -0.80
N VAL A 482 3.25 8.29 0.35
CA VAL A 482 2.47 9.28 1.09
C VAL A 482 3.39 10.07 2.01
N LEU A 483 3.36 11.40 1.89
CA LEU A 483 4.14 12.29 2.73
C LEU A 483 3.52 12.39 4.14
N GLU A 484 4.32 12.11 5.16
CA GLU A 484 3.92 12.20 6.56
C GLU A 484 4.24 13.58 7.13
N GLU A 485 3.26 14.20 7.79
CA GLU A 485 3.49 15.44 8.54
C GLU A 485 4.09 15.13 9.90
N LYS A 486 4.87 16.08 10.44
CA LYS A 486 5.37 16.03 11.82
C LYS A 486 4.19 15.87 12.79
N GLU A 487 4.33 14.94 13.72
CA GLU A 487 3.39 14.85 14.84
C GLU A 487 3.51 16.14 15.69
N GLU A 488 2.37 16.84 15.92
CA GLU A 488 2.30 18.03 16.81
C GLU A 488 2.44 17.63 18.27
#